data_018b0af30b8749ba0d3f28bb1e5fa9bc
#
_entry.id   018b0af30b8749ba0d3f28bb1e5fa9bc
#
_cell.length_a   1.000
_cell.length_b   1.000
_cell.length_c   1.000
_cell.angle_alpha   90.00
_cell.angle_beta   90.00
_cell.angle_gamma   90.00
#
_symmetry.space_group_name_H-M   'P 1'
#
loop_
_entity.id
_entity.type
_entity.pdbx_description
1 polymer ?
#
loop_
_entity_poly.entity_id
_entity_poly.type
_entity_poly.pdbx_seq_one_letter_code
_entity_poly.pdbx_strand_id
1 'polypeptide(L)'
;VGGGICPLTVTIAWSAHARRISGMTEVAHDDYQLPEEFEHCLKLAPVRDAPSALDRVKQVVRILHEPGGCPWDGEQTNTSLLKPLLEETYEYIDAVETNDRDNMREELGDMLLQSVFQAQVCAVDAQDPFGIDEVCNRLVDKLITRHPHVFQTDDAADDSVPAPENAQDTLKLWEAMKQKEKHRKSVLEGISHAQGALPRATKIVSRVHKSQYCDQLEIAFTTSASQMDEQHDGDHPYADEIIAIIRKAQRDGVDVESDLRCRLRDIESEIEHIERTMNHE
;
A
#
# COMPACT_ATOMS: atom_id res chain seq x y z
N VAL A 1 -17.49 -32.74 -1.00
CA VAL A 1 -16.95 -32.33 0.30
C VAL A 1 -15.46 -32.11 0.12
N GLY A 2 -15.06 -30.95 -0.33
CA GLY A 2 -13.68 -30.51 -0.46
C GLY A 2 -13.65 -29.05 -0.04
N GLY A 3 -13.45 -28.81 1.28
CA GLY A 3 -13.25 -27.48 1.80
C GLY A 3 -11.96 -26.90 1.20
N GLY A 4 -12.11 -26.01 0.24
CA GLY A 4 -11.03 -25.16 -0.24
C GLY A 4 -10.57 -24.27 0.91
N ILE A 5 -9.39 -24.52 1.42
CA ILE A 5 -8.71 -23.65 2.38
C ILE A 5 -8.36 -22.38 1.59
N CYS A 6 -8.98 -21.25 1.93
CA CYS A 6 -8.58 -19.93 1.44
C CYS A 6 -7.07 -19.79 1.65
N PRO A 7 -6.24 -19.56 0.60
CA PRO A 7 -4.77 -19.60 0.74
C PRO A 7 -4.17 -18.38 1.46
N LEU A 8 -5.00 -17.50 2.02
CA LEU A 8 -4.56 -16.25 2.67
C LEU A 8 -4.74 -16.23 4.19
N THR A 9 -4.55 -17.38 4.85
CA THR A 9 -3.99 -17.28 6.20
C THR A 9 -2.51 -16.89 6.01
N VAL A 10 -2.27 -15.61 5.79
CA VAL A 10 -0.91 -15.05 5.79
C VAL A 10 -0.46 -15.02 7.25
N THR A 11 -0.27 -16.21 7.80
CA THR A 11 0.77 -16.42 8.77
C THR A 11 2.04 -16.16 7.97
N ILE A 12 2.67 -15.02 8.19
CA ILE A 12 3.95 -14.66 7.57
C ILE A 12 4.96 -15.76 7.95
N ALA A 13 4.95 -16.87 7.24
CA ALA A 13 5.97 -17.90 7.29
C ALA A 13 7.17 -17.41 6.46
N TRP A 14 7.84 -16.37 6.95
CA TRP A 14 9.08 -15.83 6.37
C TRP A 14 10.26 -16.79 6.51
N SER A 15 10.14 -17.86 7.29
CA SER A 15 11.27 -18.77 7.58
C SER A 15 11.67 -19.68 6.42
N ALA A 16 10.83 -19.85 5.39
CA ALA A 16 11.14 -20.71 4.25
C ALA A 16 11.68 -19.96 3.02
N HIS A 17 11.52 -18.63 2.95
CA HIS A 17 11.93 -17.84 1.79
C HIS A 17 13.38 -17.32 1.87
N ALA A 18 13.92 -17.18 3.07
CA ALA A 18 15.27 -16.63 3.26
C ALA A 18 16.41 -17.51 2.65
N ARG A 19 16.14 -18.76 2.30
CA ARG A 19 17.13 -19.66 1.66
C ARG A 19 17.10 -19.66 0.12
N ARG A 20 16.26 -18.86 -0.52
CA ARG A 20 16.16 -18.78 -1.99
C ARG A 20 16.77 -17.51 -2.60
N ILE A 21 17.32 -16.60 -1.79
CA ILE A 21 17.89 -15.34 -2.29
C ILE A 21 19.33 -15.51 -2.82
N SER A 22 19.99 -16.63 -2.59
CA SER A 22 21.34 -16.88 -3.16
C SER A 22 21.35 -17.29 -4.64
N GLY A 23 20.22 -17.19 -5.32
CA GLY A 23 20.05 -17.49 -6.73
C GLY A 23 19.21 -16.44 -7.45
N MET A 24 19.42 -15.14 -7.12
CA MET A 24 18.93 -14.09 -8.00
C MET A 24 19.65 -14.23 -9.33
N THR A 25 18.99 -14.87 -10.30
CA THR A 25 19.33 -14.68 -11.71
C THR A 25 19.34 -13.18 -11.94
N GLU A 26 20.47 -12.64 -12.39
CA GLU A 26 20.54 -11.31 -12.98
C GLU A 26 19.30 -11.17 -13.87
N VAL A 27 18.46 -10.19 -13.54
CA VAL A 27 17.37 -9.80 -14.44
C VAL A 27 18.08 -9.39 -15.73
N ALA A 28 17.79 -10.08 -16.81
CA ALA A 28 18.42 -9.87 -18.11
C ALA A 28 18.55 -8.37 -18.40
N HIS A 29 19.65 -7.98 -19.00
CA HIS A 29 19.87 -6.63 -19.52
C HIS A 29 18.59 -6.09 -20.15
N ASP A 30 18.28 -4.84 -19.92
CA ASP A 30 17.13 -4.15 -20.46
C ASP A 30 17.25 -4.01 -21.97
N ASP A 31 16.76 -5.01 -22.70
CA ASP A 31 16.77 -5.10 -24.17
C ASP A 31 15.57 -4.37 -24.79
N TYR A 32 14.93 -3.45 -24.04
CA TYR A 32 13.73 -2.77 -24.48
C TYR A 32 13.99 -1.97 -25.77
N GLN A 33 13.15 -2.18 -26.76
CA GLN A 33 13.06 -1.42 -28.00
C GLN A 33 11.67 -0.78 -28.10
N LEU A 34 11.61 0.42 -28.64
CA LEU A 34 10.34 1.05 -28.95
C LEU A 34 9.55 0.17 -29.93
N PRO A 35 8.18 0.16 -29.88
CA PRO A 35 7.40 -0.48 -30.89
C PRO A 35 7.79 0.02 -32.29
N GLU A 36 7.89 -0.88 -33.27
CA GLU A 36 8.44 -0.65 -34.61
C GLU A 36 7.84 0.60 -35.29
N GLU A 37 6.53 0.80 -35.15
CA GLU A 37 5.83 1.96 -35.71
C GLU A 37 6.25 3.32 -35.10
N PHE A 38 6.88 3.33 -33.93
CA PHE A 38 7.32 4.55 -33.22
C PHE A 38 8.84 4.73 -33.20
N GLU A 39 9.61 3.84 -33.77
CA GLU A 39 11.08 3.86 -33.74
C GLU A 39 11.66 5.19 -34.23
N HIS A 40 11.05 5.81 -35.24
CA HIS A 40 11.50 7.07 -35.83
C HIS A 40 10.80 8.32 -35.27
N CYS A 41 9.99 8.19 -34.23
CA CYS A 41 9.31 9.31 -33.61
C CYS A 41 10.33 10.20 -32.85
N LEU A 42 10.53 11.44 -33.33
CA LEU A 42 11.47 12.37 -32.71
C LEU A 42 11.09 12.77 -31.27
N LYS A 43 9.80 12.81 -30.96
CA LYS A 43 9.34 13.07 -29.58
C LYS A 43 9.80 12.00 -28.60
N LEU A 44 10.05 10.78 -29.06
CA LEU A 44 10.48 9.66 -28.23
C LEU A 44 12.02 9.54 -28.11
N ALA A 45 12.79 10.47 -28.65
CA ALA A 45 14.25 10.49 -28.46
C ALA A 45 14.64 10.45 -26.97
N PRO A 46 14.04 11.24 -26.04
CA PRO A 46 14.36 11.15 -24.62
C PRO A 46 14.01 9.80 -23.99
N VAL A 47 13.00 9.10 -24.50
CA VAL A 47 12.61 7.76 -24.03
C VAL A 47 13.62 6.72 -24.51
N ARG A 48 14.06 6.80 -25.75
CA ARG A 48 15.06 5.91 -26.36
C ARG A 48 16.42 6.02 -25.68
N ASP A 49 16.82 7.26 -25.38
CA ASP A 49 18.14 7.57 -24.79
C ASP A 49 18.14 7.45 -23.26
N ALA A 50 17.02 7.08 -22.64
CA ALA A 50 16.89 6.96 -21.20
C ALA A 50 17.71 5.77 -20.66
N PRO A 51 18.47 5.97 -19.55
CA PRO A 51 19.42 4.97 -19.05
C PRO A 51 18.77 3.76 -18.38
N SER A 52 17.50 3.84 -18.00
CA SER A 52 16.78 2.76 -17.32
C SER A 52 15.30 2.70 -17.72
N ALA A 53 14.65 1.57 -17.43
CA ALA A 53 13.21 1.41 -17.61
C ALA A 53 12.40 2.49 -16.85
N LEU A 54 12.79 2.79 -15.61
CA LEU A 54 12.14 3.83 -14.83
C LEU A 54 12.31 5.23 -15.45
N ASP A 55 13.49 5.54 -15.99
CA ASP A 55 13.71 6.80 -16.68
C ASP A 55 12.88 6.90 -17.97
N ARG A 56 12.68 5.79 -18.69
CA ARG A 56 11.75 5.75 -19.84
C ARG A 56 10.33 6.12 -19.43
N VAL A 57 9.80 5.55 -18.35
CA VAL A 57 8.47 5.90 -17.82
C VAL A 57 8.39 7.38 -17.48
N LYS A 58 9.40 7.93 -16.77
CA LYS A 58 9.49 9.37 -16.46
C LYS A 58 9.41 10.24 -17.73
N GLN A 59 10.15 9.87 -18.77
CA GLN A 59 10.17 10.65 -20.02
C GLN A 59 8.82 10.57 -20.75
N VAL A 60 8.18 9.41 -20.80
CA VAL A 60 6.85 9.26 -21.42
C VAL A 60 5.82 10.12 -20.69
N VAL A 61 5.74 10.03 -19.37
CA VAL A 61 4.79 10.81 -18.56
C VAL A 61 5.03 12.31 -18.73
N ARG A 62 6.29 12.75 -18.74
CA ARG A 62 6.65 14.15 -19.00
C ARG A 62 6.16 14.60 -20.38
N ILE A 63 6.43 13.83 -21.44
CA ILE A 63 6.02 14.17 -22.82
C ILE A 63 4.49 14.23 -22.95
N LEU A 64 3.76 13.38 -22.26
CA LEU A 64 2.30 13.37 -22.28
C LEU A 64 1.72 14.60 -21.57
N HIS A 65 2.30 14.99 -20.43
CA HIS A 65 1.80 16.09 -19.61
C HIS A 65 2.22 17.49 -20.10
N GLU A 66 3.38 17.62 -20.76
CA GLU A 66 3.91 18.92 -21.23
C GLU A 66 3.04 19.54 -22.34
N PRO A 67 3.11 20.88 -22.54
CA PRO A 67 2.43 21.55 -23.64
C PRO A 67 2.80 20.92 -25.00
N GLY A 68 1.78 20.57 -25.77
CA GLY A 68 1.92 19.82 -27.04
C GLY A 68 2.01 18.30 -26.88
N GLY A 69 1.82 17.80 -25.66
CA GLY A 69 1.59 16.39 -25.36
C GLY A 69 0.12 15.98 -25.54
N CYS A 70 -0.40 15.14 -24.68
CA CYS A 70 -1.80 14.74 -24.68
C CYS A 70 -2.67 15.81 -23.99
N PRO A 71 -3.73 16.31 -24.63
CA PRO A 71 -4.60 17.32 -24.01
C PRO A 71 -5.23 16.85 -22.69
N TRP A 72 -5.61 15.58 -22.61
CA TRP A 72 -6.20 14.99 -21.40
C TRP A 72 -5.19 14.91 -20.26
N ASP A 73 -3.98 14.42 -20.54
CA ASP A 73 -2.90 14.34 -19.55
C ASP A 73 -2.46 15.72 -19.08
N GLY A 74 -2.41 16.70 -19.98
CA GLY A 74 -2.02 18.08 -19.67
C GLY A 74 -3.01 18.81 -18.74
N GLU A 75 -4.25 18.35 -18.60
CA GLU A 75 -5.28 18.92 -17.73
C GLU A 75 -5.34 18.22 -16.36
N GLN A 76 -4.57 17.16 -16.14
CA GLN A 76 -4.63 16.42 -14.89
C GLN A 76 -4.06 17.21 -13.71
N THR A 77 -4.67 16.98 -12.55
CA THR A 77 -4.26 17.53 -11.27
C THR A 77 -4.03 16.39 -10.27
N ASN A 78 -3.30 16.64 -9.18
CA ASN A 78 -3.17 15.66 -8.10
C ASN A 78 -4.54 15.17 -7.59
N THR A 79 -5.56 16.05 -7.58
CA THR A 79 -6.91 15.69 -7.16
C THR A 79 -7.62 14.79 -8.17
N SER A 80 -7.54 15.09 -9.48
CA SER A 80 -8.20 14.28 -10.51
C SER A 80 -7.61 12.86 -10.60
N LEU A 81 -6.33 12.70 -10.28
CA LEU A 81 -5.63 11.43 -10.27
C LEU A 81 -5.86 10.56 -9.01
N LEU A 82 -6.62 11.06 -8.00
CA LEU A 82 -6.90 10.25 -6.79
C LEU A 82 -7.79 9.05 -7.08
N LYS A 83 -8.77 9.22 -7.97
CA LYS A 83 -9.70 8.13 -8.30
C LYS A 83 -8.98 7.00 -9.05
N PRO A 84 -8.27 7.25 -10.18
CA PRO A 84 -7.48 6.20 -10.83
C PRO A 84 -6.49 5.52 -9.86
N LEU A 85 -5.75 6.27 -9.05
CA LEU A 85 -4.82 5.68 -8.08
C LEU A 85 -5.48 4.64 -7.16
N LEU A 86 -6.73 4.87 -6.75
CA LEU A 86 -7.48 3.91 -5.92
C LEU A 86 -7.96 2.72 -6.75
N GLU A 87 -8.38 2.93 -8.00
CA GLU A 87 -8.80 1.89 -8.93
C GLU A 87 -7.65 0.90 -9.17
N GLU A 88 -6.49 1.36 -9.61
CA GLU A 88 -5.31 0.51 -9.82
C GLU A 88 -4.88 -0.23 -8.54
N THR A 89 -5.03 0.43 -7.38
CA THR A 89 -4.73 -0.23 -6.10
C THR A 89 -5.68 -1.40 -5.82
N TYR A 90 -6.97 -1.27 -6.12
CA TYR A 90 -7.93 -2.36 -5.93
C TYR A 90 -7.74 -3.46 -6.96
N GLU A 91 -7.46 -3.14 -8.21
CA GLU A 91 -7.18 -4.09 -9.28
C GLU A 91 -5.92 -4.91 -8.98
N TYR A 92 -4.86 -4.25 -8.46
CA TYR A 92 -3.68 -4.96 -7.96
C TYR A 92 -4.00 -5.92 -6.79
N ILE A 93 -4.84 -5.50 -5.83
CA ILE A 93 -5.27 -6.36 -4.72
C ILE A 93 -6.00 -7.59 -5.27
N ASP A 94 -6.89 -7.40 -6.22
CA ASP A 94 -7.67 -8.49 -6.84
C ASP A 94 -6.77 -9.46 -7.59
N ALA A 95 -5.82 -8.95 -8.39
CA ALA A 95 -4.80 -9.75 -9.07
C ALA A 95 -3.95 -10.60 -8.11
N VAL A 96 -3.59 -10.04 -6.94
CA VAL A 96 -2.86 -10.77 -5.89
C VAL A 96 -3.74 -11.86 -5.27
N GLU A 97 -4.98 -11.53 -4.93
CA GLU A 97 -5.91 -12.46 -4.26
C GLU A 97 -6.38 -13.58 -5.18
N THR A 98 -6.41 -13.36 -6.51
CA THR A 98 -6.70 -14.37 -7.52
C THR A 98 -5.45 -15.10 -8.03
N ASN A 99 -4.25 -14.68 -7.61
CA ASN A 99 -2.96 -15.18 -8.09
C ASN A 99 -2.77 -15.01 -9.60
N ASP A 100 -3.34 -13.96 -10.18
CA ASP A 100 -3.16 -13.60 -11.60
C ASP A 100 -1.85 -12.82 -11.78
N ARG A 101 -0.81 -13.52 -12.23
CA ARG A 101 0.55 -12.97 -12.36
C ARG A 101 0.68 -11.96 -13.49
N ASP A 102 -0.13 -12.07 -14.52
CA ASP A 102 -0.07 -11.14 -15.65
C ASP A 102 -0.76 -9.82 -15.28
N ASN A 103 -1.93 -9.90 -14.67
CA ASN A 103 -2.61 -8.73 -14.14
C ASN A 103 -1.80 -8.04 -13.04
N MET A 104 -1.12 -8.79 -12.15
CA MET A 104 -0.19 -8.19 -11.16
C MET A 104 0.93 -7.36 -11.80
N ARG A 105 1.42 -7.71 -13.01
CA ARG A 105 2.44 -6.90 -13.72
C ARG A 105 1.84 -5.64 -14.30
N GLU A 106 0.64 -5.73 -14.86
CA GLU A 106 -0.12 -4.63 -15.40
C GLU A 106 -0.40 -3.59 -14.32
N GLU A 107 -1.06 -3.99 -13.24
CA GLU A 107 -1.47 -3.08 -12.16
C GLU A 107 -0.28 -2.48 -11.39
N LEU A 108 0.83 -3.20 -11.25
CA LEU A 108 2.06 -2.60 -10.71
C LEU A 108 2.61 -1.52 -11.63
N GLY A 109 2.46 -1.67 -12.95
CA GLY A 109 2.80 -0.65 -13.93
C GLY A 109 1.92 0.59 -13.77
N ASP A 110 0.61 0.40 -13.61
CA ASP A 110 -0.34 1.50 -13.48
C ASP A 110 -0.23 2.21 -12.12
N MET A 111 0.01 1.50 -11.04
CA MET A 111 0.37 2.11 -9.75
C MET A 111 1.67 2.92 -9.84
N LEU A 112 2.67 2.45 -10.60
CA LEU A 112 3.90 3.20 -10.87
C LEU A 112 3.61 4.45 -11.70
N LEU A 113 2.80 4.34 -12.76
CA LEU A 113 2.32 5.45 -13.57
C LEU A 113 1.68 6.51 -12.68
N GLN A 114 0.74 6.13 -11.81
CA GLN A 114 0.09 7.07 -10.89
C GLN A 114 1.11 7.81 -10.02
N SER A 115 2.11 7.12 -9.49
CA SER A 115 3.13 7.73 -8.65
C SER A 115 4.00 8.73 -9.42
N VAL A 116 4.44 8.37 -10.64
CA VAL A 116 5.25 9.22 -11.51
C VAL A 116 4.43 10.41 -11.99
N PHE A 117 3.17 10.20 -12.37
CA PHE A 117 2.32 11.27 -12.86
C PHE A 117 1.97 12.29 -11.77
N GLN A 118 1.61 11.85 -10.56
CA GLN A 118 1.40 12.72 -9.40
C GLN A 118 2.64 13.61 -9.17
N ALA A 119 3.84 13.04 -9.24
CA ALA A 119 5.07 13.79 -9.08
C ALA A 119 5.33 14.74 -10.27
N GLN A 120 4.94 14.38 -11.50
CA GLN A 120 5.06 15.25 -12.67
C GLN A 120 4.14 16.48 -12.57
N VAL A 121 2.92 16.31 -12.05
CA VAL A 121 2.01 17.43 -11.74
C VAL A 121 2.62 18.35 -10.69
N CYS A 122 3.22 17.78 -9.63
CA CYS A 122 3.91 18.57 -8.61
C CYS A 122 5.17 19.29 -9.16
N ALA A 123 5.86 18.73 -10.15
CA ALA A 123 7.07 19.30 -10.70
C ALA A 123 6.86 20.63 -11.44
N VAL A 124 5.61 20.90 -11.86
CA VAL A 124 5.23 22.17 -12.53
C VAL A 124 4.49 23.13 -11.57
N ASP A 125 4.36 22.80 -10.28
CA ASP A 125 3.79 23.69 -9.29
C ASP A 125 4.63 24.96 -9.12
N ALA A 126 3.97 26.12 -9.09
CA ALA A 126 4.67 27.40 -9.05
C ALA A 126 5.17 27.79 -7.65
N GLN A 127 4.69 27.14 -6.59
CA GLN A 127 4.98 27.52 -5.20
C GLN A 127 5.96 26.56 -4.53
N ASP A 128 5.78 25.27 -4.73
CA ASP A 128 6.61 24.23 -4.10
C ASP A 128 6.84 23.05 -5.08
N PRO A 129 7.61 23.28 -6.15
CA PRO A 129 7.86 22.26 -7.16
C PRO A 129 8.74 21.13 -6.61
N PHE A 130 8.33 19.88 -6.81
CA PHE A 130 9.15 18.69 -6.58
C PHE A 130 8.84 17.60 -7.60
N GLY A 131 9.82 16.84 -8.00
CA GLY A 131 9.68 15.76 -8.96
C GLY A 131 9.88 14.37 -8.35
N ILE A 132 9.72 13.35 -9.20
CA ILE A 132 9.83 11.95 -8.79
C ILE A 132 11.21 11.61 -8.21
N ASP A 133 12.28 12.25 -8.67
CA ASP A 133 13.63 11.98 -8.16
C ASP A 133 13.77 12.43 -6.69
N GLU A 134 13.18 13.56 -6.31
CA GLU A 134 13.14 13.97 -4.90
C GLU A 134 12.31 13.00 -4.06
N VAL A 135 11.17 12.53 -4.57
CA VAL A 135 10.35 11.52 -3.90
C VAL A 135 11.15 10.23 -3.68
N CYS A 136 11.88 9.76 -4.71
CA CYS A 136 12.75 8.59 -4.62
C CYS A 136 13.87 8.79 -3.60
N ASN A 137 14.57 9.92 -3.62
CA ASN A 137 15.65 10.21 -2.67
C ASN A 137 15.15 10.23 -1.22
N ARG A 138 14.04 10.90 -0.96
CA ARG A 138 13.41 10.88 0.38
C ARG A 138 12.97 9.48 0.81
N LEU A 139 12.54 8.64 -0.14
CA LEU A 139 12.22 7.23 0.13
C LEU A 139 13.49 6.44 0.49
N VAL A 140 14.57 6.61 -0.26
CA VAL A 140 15.87 5.96 0.01
C VAL A 140 16.37 6.32 1.41
N ASP A 141 16.44 7.61 1.75
CA ASP A 141 16.88 8.09 3.07
C ASP A 141 16.03 7.48 4.19
N LYS A 142 14.72 7.48 4.00
CA LYS A 142 13.77 6.87 4.94
C LYS A 142 14.01 5.37 5.14
N LEU A 143 14.25 4.63 4.06
CA LEU A 143 14.48 3.18 4.13
C LEU A 143 15.80 2.88 4.82
N ILE A 144 16.88 3.58 4.46
CA ILE A 144 18.19 3.42 5.11
C ILE A 144 18.09 3.71 6.61
N THR A 145 17.51 4.86 6.97
CA THR A 145 17.39 5.30 8.37
C THR A 145 16.56 4.33 9.22
N ARG A 146 15.56 3.66 8.63
CA ARG A 146 14.68 2.73 9.36
C ARG A 146 15.19 1.30 9.40
N HIS A 147 16.29 1.00 8.72
CA HIS A 147 16.91 -0.33 8.70
C HIS A 147 18.38 -0.28 9.13
N PRO A 148 18.69 0.32 10.30
CA PRO A 148 20.08 0.45 10.76
C PRO A 148 20.79 -0.91 10.91
N HIS A 149 20.04 -1.97 11.21
CA HIS A 149 20.57 -3.34 11.33
C HIS A 149 21.02 -3.92 9.97
N VAL A 150 20.68 -3.30 8.84
CA VAL A 150 21.13 -3.72 7.49
C VAL A 150 22.26 -2.82 6.99
N PHE A 151 22.19 -1.51 7.30
CA PHE A 151 23.07 -0.48 6.73
C PHE A 151 24.05 0.10 7.76
N GLN A 152 24.48 -0.74 8.75
CA GLN A 152 25.54 -0.34 9.70
C GLN A 152 26.86 -0.14 8.96
N THR A 153 27.61 0.89 9.34
CA THR A 153 29.00 1.06 8.92
C THR A 153 29.92 0.30 9.87
N ASP A 154 31.00 -0.27 9.36
CA ASP A 154 31.98 -1.05 10.14
C ASP A 154 32.57 -0.25 11.34
N ASP A 155 32.58 1.08 11.25
CA ASP A 155 33.04 1.98 12.31
C ASP A 155 31.98 2.31 13.38
N ALA A 156 30.70 1.98 13.14
CA ALA A 156 29.59 2.29 14.03
C ALA A 156 29.02 1.01 14.68
N ALA A 157 29.91 0.10 15.13
CA ALA A 157 29.53 -0.97 16.00
C ALA A 157 29.14 -0.40 17.39
N ASP A 158 28.09 0.41 17.40
CA ASP A 158 27.38 0.76 18.61
C ASP A 158 26.55 -0.47 19.00
N ASP A 159 27.02 -1.21 20.00
CA ASP A 159 26.36 -2.38 20.60
C ASP A 159 24.94 -2.06 21.13
N SER A 160 24.44 -0.85 20.92
CA SER A 160 23.20 -0.36 21.51
C SER A 160 21.94 -0.84 20.81
N VAL A 161 22.00 -1.32 19.56
CA VAL A 161 20.85 -1.87 18.85
C VAL A 161 21.10 -3.33 18.51
N PRO A 162 20.57 -4.28 19.30
CA PRO A 162 20.73 -5.70 19.00
C PRO A 162 20.13 -6.01 17.62
N ALA A 163 20.85 -6.81 16.84
CA ALA A 163 20.35 -7.28 15.56
C ALA A 163 19.04 -8.07 15.77
N PRO A 164 17.98 -7.78 15.01
CA PRO A 164 16.72 -8.49 15.15
C PRO A 164 16.90 -9.96 14.76
N GLU A 165 16.44 -10.88 15.60
CA GLU A 165 16.57 -12.32 15.38
C GLU A 165 15.53 -12.86 14.38
N ASN A 166 14.43 -12.14 14.20
CA ASN A 166 13.30 -12.55 13.36
C ASN A 166 12.53 -11.34 12.79
N ALA A 167 11.61 -11.62 11.86
CA ALA A 167 10.80 -10.60 11.21
C ALA A 167 9.95 -9.76 12.18
N GLN A 168 9.51 -10.35 13.29
CA GLN A 168 8.69 -9.67 14.28
C GLN A 168 9.50 -8.65 15.08
N ASP A 169 10.74 -8.96 15.40
CA ASP A 169 11.65 -8.03 16.08
C ASP A 169 12.10 -6.91 15.12
N THR A 170 12.32 -7.24 13.85
CA THR A 170 12.54 -6.24 12.79
C THR A 170 11.37 -5.26 12.71
N LEU A 171 10.13 -5.75 12.74
CA LEU A 171 8.94 -4.90 12.69
C LEU A 171 8.83 -3.98 13.92
N LYS A 172 9.14 -4.50 15.11
CA LYS A 172 9.17 -3.68 16.35
C LYS A 172 10.21 -2.58 16.26
N LEU A 173 11.42 -2.93 15.80
CA LEU A 173 12.51 -1.97 15.61
C LEU A 173 12.08 -0.87 14.61
N TRP A 174 11.53 -1.24 13.47
CA TRP A 174 11.03 -0.32 12.45
C TRP A 174 9.92 0.60 12.99
N GLU A 175 8.99 0.07 13.78
CA GLU A 175 7.94 0.87 14.43
C GLU A 175 8.53 1.85 15.46
N ALA A 176 9.53 1.44 16.24
CA ALA A 176 10.23 2.29 17.18
C ALA A 176 10.97 3.44 16.47
N MET A 177 11.70 3.14 15.40
CA MET A 177 12.39 4.15 14.59
C MET A 177 11.40 5.15 13.97
N LYS A 178 10.27 4.66 13.46
CA LYS A 178 9.20 5.51 12.92
C LYS A 178 8.54 6.40 13.98
N GLN A 179 8.43 5.94 15.22
CA GLN A 179 7.90 6.78 16.32
C GLN A 179 8.90 7.86 16.71
N LYS A 180 10.20 7.51 16.80
CA LYS A 180 11.28 8.45 17.10
C LYS A 180 11.39 9.56 16.07
N GLU A 181 11.31 9.21 14.77
CA GLU A 181 11.35 10.16 13.65
C GLU A 181 10.17 11.14 13.66
N LYS A 182 8.97 10.65 13.98
CA LYS A 182 7.74 11.45 13.82
C LYS A 182 7.32 12.24 15.05
N HIS A 183 7.97 12.08 16.22
CA HIS A 183 7.63 12.76 17.48
C HIS A 183 6.12 12.85 17.76
N ARG A 184 5.39 11.77 17.54
CA ARG A 184 3.91 11.74 17.58
C ARG A 184 3.39 12.14 18.96
N LYS A 185 2.45 13.08 18.97
CA LYS A 185 1.75 13.54 20.20
C LYS A 185 0.54 12.67 20.54
N SER A 186 0.03 11.90 19.58
CA SER A 186 -1.12 11.02 19.75
C SER A 186 -0.90 9.68 19.02
N VAL A 187 -1.46 8.59 19.55
CA VAL A 187 -1.51 7.29 18.87
C VAL A 187 -2.27 7.35 17.54
N LEU A 188 -3.17 8.30 17.39
CA LEU A 188 -4.00 8.50 16.19
C LEU A 188 -3.30 9.31 15.10
N GLU A 189 -2.20 10.00 15.45
CA GLU A 189 -1.49 10.86 14.50
C GLU A 189 -0.96 10.08 13.29
N GLY A 190 -1.24 10.58 12.08
CA GLY A 190 -0.86 9.97 10.82
C GLY A 190 -1.74 8.79 10.39
N ILE A 191 -2.94 8.64 10.98
CA ILE A 191 -4.02 7.82 10.41
C ILE A 191 -4.80 8.73 9.45
N SER A 192 -4.82 8.35 8.17
CA SER A 192 -5.55 9.13 7.15
C SER A 192 -7.06 9.11 7.42
N HIS A 193 -7.68 10.28 7.33
CA HIS A 193 -9.14 10.42 7.41
C HIS A 193 -9.86 10.00 6.11
N ALA A 194 -9.12 9.91 5.00
CA ALA A 194 -9.66 9.49 3.70
C ALA A 194 -9.80 7.95 3.56
N GLN A 195 -9.26 7.17 4.50
CA GLN A 195 -9.44 5.72 4.48
C GLN A 195 -10.91 5.33 4.63
N GLY A 196 -11.33 4.22 3.97
CA GLY A 196 -12.62 3.60 4.24
C GLY A 196 -12.80 3.27 5.73
N ALA A 197 -14.05 3.16 6.18
CA ALA A 197 -14.37 3.02 7.60
C ALA A 197 -13.73 1.78 8.22
N LEU A 198 -13.76 0.63 7.53
CA LEU A 198 -13.24 -0.64 8.04
C LEU A 198 -11.71 -0.63 8.18
N PRO A 199 -10.91 -0.31 7.15
CA PRO A 199 -9.45 -0.23 7.30
C PRO A 199 -9.03 0.88 8.29
N ARG A 200 -9.78 1.98 8.40
CA ARG A 200 -9.50 3.02 9.38
C ARG A 200 -9.73 2.54 10.80
N ALA A 201 -10.86 1.85 11.07
CA ALA A 201 -11.17 1.28 12.36
C ALA A 201 -10.13 0.23 12.77
N THR A 202 -9.75 -0.68 11.86
CA THR A 202 -8.68 -1.65 12.06
C THR A 202 -7.35 -0.95 12.43
N LYS A 203 -7.02 0.16 11.76
CA LYS A 203 -5.82 0.94 12.05
C LYS A 203 -5.86 1.59 13.44
N ILE A 204 -7.00 2.13 13.84
CA ILE A 204 -7.20 2.73 15.17
C ILE A 204 -7.03 1.66 16.25
N VAL A 205 -7.74 0.52 16.14
CA VAL A 205 -7.66 -0.60 17.09
C VAL A 205 -6.22 -1.10 17.22
N SER A 206 -5.52 -1.29 16.08
CA SER A 206 -4.11 -1.72 16.07
C SER A 206 -3.18 -0.72 16.76
N ARG A 207 -3.41 0.57 16.60
CA ARG A 207 -2.60 1.62 17.23
C ARG A 207 -2.80 1.70 18.74
N VAL A 208 -4.04 1.56 19.20
CA VAL A 208 -4.38 1.50 20.62
C VAL A 208 -3.77 0.25 21.25
N HIS A 209 -3.96 -0.92 20.65
CA HIS A 209 -3.43 -2.18 21.16
C HIS A 209 -1.90 -2.20 21.30
N LYS A 210 -1.17 -1.57 20.36
CA LYS A 210 0.30 -1.46 20.38
C LYS A 210 0.83 -0.31 21.26
N SER A 211 -0.06 0.49 21.86
CA SER A 211 0.32 1.60 22.69
C SER A 211 0.74 1.15 24.10
N GLN A 212 1.71 1.85 24.69
CA GLN A 212 2.02 1.68 26.11
C GLN A 212 0.85 2.10 27.03
N TYR A 213 -0.14 2.81 26.50
CA TYR A 213 -1.36 3.25 27.20
C TYR A 213 -2.58 2.41 26.81
N CYS A 214 -2.39 1.17 26.34
CA CYS A 214 -3.45 0.31 25.83
C CYS A 214 -4.64 0.23 26.81
N ASP A 215 -4.38 -0.11 28.06
CA ASP A 215 -5.43 -0.32 29.06
C ASP A 215 -6.29 0.95 29.30
N GLN A 216 -5.68 2.13 29.27
CA GLN A 216 -6.39 3.39 29.43
C GLN A 216 -7.17 3.79 28.17
N LEU A 217 -6.61 3.52 26.99
CA LEU A 217 -7.20 3.89 25.72
C LEU A 217 -8.31 2.91 25.28
N GLU A 218 -8.29 1.64 25.75
CA GLU A 218 -9.34 0.66 25.46
C GLU A 218 -10.70 1.09 25.99
N ILE A 219 -10.75 1.95 27.00
CA ILE A 219 -11.99 2.52 27.54
C ILE A 219 -12.80 3.21 26.42
N ALA A 220 -12.12 3.86 25.46
CA ALA A 220 -12.77 4.53 24.33
C ALA A 220 -13.63 3.60 23.46
N PHE A 221 -13.35 2.30 23.46
CA PHE A 221 -14.12 1.30 22.71
C PHE A 221 -15.28 0.70 23.50
N THR A 222 -15.38 0.96 24.81
CA THR A 222 -16.38 0.38 25.70
C THR A 222 -17.32 1.41 26.30
N THR A 223 -16.96 2.71 26.15
CA THR A 223 -17.78 3.81 26.64
C THR A 223 -18.95 4.01 25.69
N SER A 224 -20.18 3.72 26.11
CA SER A 224 -21.39 4.07 25.38
C SER A 224 -21.49 5.56 25.15
N ALA A 225 -21.99 5.98 24.00
CA ALA A 225 -22.21 7.39 23.66
C ALA A 225 -23.00 8.18 24.71
N SER A 226 -23.81 7.49 25.52
CA SER A 226 -24.56 8.05 26.64
C SER A 226 -23.70 8.56 27.83
N GLN A 227 -22.40 8.31 27.84
CA GLN A 227 -21.45 8.78 28.87
C GLN A 227 -20.47 9.86 28.37
N MET A 228 -20.50 10.20 27.11
CA MET A 228 -19.72 11.27 26.53
C MET A 228 -20.63 12.47 26.27
N ASP A 229 -20.16 13.68 26.60
CA ASP A 229 -20.88 14.97 26.55
C ASP A 229 -22.01 15.09 25.52
N GLU A 230 -23.02 15.90 25.86
CA GLU A 230 -24.28 16.19 25.14
C GLU A 230 -24.18 16.53 23.63
N GLN A 231 -23.02 16.41 23.01
CA GLN A 231 -22.78 16.70 21.59
C GLN A 231 -22.70 15.44 20.68
N HIS A 232 -22.81 14.22 21.24
CA HIS A 232 -22.84 13.00 20.42
C HIS A 232 -24.28 12.49 20.28
N ASP A 233 -24.81 12.74 19.10
CA ASP A 233 -26.17 12.35 18.69
C ASP A 233 -26.17 10.84 18.30
N GLY A 234 -26.59 9.98 19.23
CA GLY A 234 -27.06 8.62 18.96
C GLY A 234 -26.17 7.45 19.38
N ASP A 235 -26.85 6.36 19.73
CA ASP A 235 -26.27 5.03 19.84
C ASP A 235 -25.89 4.50 18.45
N HIS A 236 -24.69 3.93 18.31
CA HIS A 236 -24.21 3.30 17.08
C HIS A 236 -24.02 1.78 17.25
N PRO A 237 -25.08 1.00 17.58
CA PRO A 237 -24.93 -0.40 17.99
C PRO A 237 -24.24 -1.26 16.94
N TYR A 238 -24.53 -1.06 15.66
CA TYR A 238 -23.87 -1.81 14.59
C TYR A 238 -22.40 -1.44 14.41
N ALA A 239 -22.04 -0.17 14.58
CA ALA A 239 -20.65 0.26 14.54
C ALA A 239 -19.84 -0.31 15.70
N ASP A 240 -20.44 -0.35 16.89
CA ASP A 240 -19.83 -0.95 18.10
C ASP A 240 -19.61 -2.45 17.93
N GLU A 241 -20.57 -3.17 17.32
CA GLU A 241 -20.42 -4.59 16.98
C GLU A 241 -19.28 -4.81 15.97
N ILE A 242 -19.19 -3.99 14.91
CA ILE A 242 -18.10 -4.06 13.93
C ILE A 242 -16.75 -3.82 14.63
N ILE A 243 -16.64 -2.82 15.50
CA ILE A 243 -15.43 -2.54 16.27
C ILE A 243 -15.07 -3.72 17.17
N ALA A 244 -16.05 -4.35 17.81
CA ALA A 244 -15.84 -5.54 18.64
C ALA A 244 -15.30 -6.73 17.82
N ILE A 245 -15.84 -6.94 16.60
CA ILE A 245 -15.35 -7.94 15.65
C ILE A 245 -13.89 -7.64 15.24
N ILE A 246 -13.57 -6.40 14.87
CA ILE A 246 -12.21 -5.98 14.52
C ILE A 246 -11.24 -6.24 15.68
N ARG A 247 -11.62 -5.89 16.92
CA ARG A 247 -10.80 -6.14 18.11
C ARG A 247 -10.56 -7.64 18.34
N LYS A 248 -11.56 -8.47 18.10
CA LYS A 248 -11.43 -9.92 18.18
C LYS A 248 -10.49 -10.44 17.10
N ALA A 249 -10.73 -10.11 15.84
CA ALA A 249 -9.92 -10.52 14.70
C ALA A 249 -8.44 -10.14 14.89
N GLN A 250 -8.17 -8.95 15.43
CA GLN A 250 -6.80 -8.53 15.72
C GLN A 250 -6.12 -9.40 16.79
N ARG A 251 -6.83 -9.82 17.85
CA ARG A 251 -6.28 -10.75 18.84
C ARG A 251 -6.00 -12.13 18.25
N ASP A 252 -6.85 -12.55 17.29
CA ASP A 252 -6.74 -13.83 16.61
C ASP A 252 -5.70 -13.76 15.44
N GLY A 253 -5.11 -12.58 15.16
CA GLY A 253 -4.14 -12.38 14.09
C GLY A 253 -4.74 -12.36 12.69
N VAL A 254 -6.05 -12.11 12.57
CA VAL A 254 -6.81 -12.10 11.31
C VAL A 254 -6.94 -10.68 10.77
N ASP A 255 -6.69 -10.49 9.47
CA ASP A 255 -7.04 -9.27 8.75
C ASP A 255 -8.51 -9.33 8.31
N VAL A 256 -9.36 -8.58 9.03
CA VAL A 256 -10.81 -8.60 8.83
C VAL A 256 -11.23 -8.05 7.45
N GLU A 257 -10.44 -7.14 6.87
CA GLU A 257 -10.72 -6.59 5.53
C GLU A 257 -10.53 -7.66 4.44
N SER A 258 -9.41 -8.39 4.49
CA SER A 258 -9.12 -9.49 3.57
C SER A 258 -10.08 -10.66 3.77
N ASP A 259 -10.39 -11.02 5.01
CA ASP A 259 -11.34 -12.09 5.34
C ASP A 259 -12.74 -11.80 4.78
N LEU A 260 -13.20 -10.55 4.93
CA LEU A 260 -14.49 -10.12 4.38
C LEU A 260 -14.50 -10.14 2.84
N ARG A 261 -13.43 -9.68 2.17
CA ARG A 261 -13.33 -9.77 0.70
C ARG A 261 -13.36 -11.22 0.20
N CYS A 262 -12.64 -12.12 0.87
CA CYS A 262 -12.72 -13.54 0.54
C CYS A 262 -14.15 -14.08 0.64
N ARG A 263 -14.84 -13.75 1.74
CA ARG A 263 -16.23 -14.21 1.95
C ARG A 263 -17.21 -13.60 0.93
N LEU A 264 -17.00 -12.38 0.52
CA LEU A 264 -17.83 -11.75 -0.52
C LEU A 264 -17.69 -12.47 -1.87
N ARG A 265 -16.49 -12.84 -2.28
CA ARG A 265 -16.28 -13.65 -3.51
C ARG A 265 -17.00 -15.01 -3.45
N ASP A 266 -16.98 -15.68 -2.29
CA ASP A 266 -17.72 -16.92 -2.13
C ASP A 266 -19.23 -16.70 -2.31
N ILE A 267 -19.77 -15.61 -1.74
CA ILE A 267 -21.19 -15.26 -1.86
C ILE A 267 -21.55 -14.93 -3.32
N GLU A 268 -20.72 -14.16 -3.99
CA GLU A 268 -20.90 -13.80 -5.40
C GLU A 268 -20.92 -15.05 -6.27
N SER A 269 -19.96 -15.95 -6.10
CA SER A 269 -19.91 -17.22 -6.83
C SER A 269 -21.16 -18.09 -6.58
N GLU A 270 -21.67 -18.12 -5.35
CA GLU A 270 -22.88 -18.85 -5.01
C GLU A 270 -24.13 -18.22 -5.66
N ILE A 271 -24.23 -16.89 -5.66
CA ILE A 271 -25.31 -16.15 -6.34
C ILE A 271 -25.29 -16.46 -7.84
N GLU A 272 -24.13 -16.38 -8.51
CA GLU A 272 -24.00 -16.71 -9.93
C GLU A 272 -24.39 -18.17 -10.23
N HIS A 273 -24.05 -19.09 -9.33
CA HIS A 273 -24.46 -20.50 -9.49
C HIS A 273 -25.98 -20.65 -9.42
N ILE A 274 -26.63 -19.99 -8.45
CA ILE A 274 -28.10 -20.00 -8.32
C ILE A 274 -28.76 -19.39 -9.56
N GLU A 275 -28.27 -18.22 -10.02
CA GLU A 275 -28.81 -17.55 -11.21
C GLU A 275 -28.70 -18.42 -12.47
N ARG A 276 -27.57 -19.11 -12.64
CA ARG A 276 -27.40 -20.06 -13.77
C ARG A 276 -28.40 -21.21 -13.71
N THR A 277 -28.67 -21.75 -12.54
CA THR A 277 -29.66 -22.85 -12.38
C THR A 277 -31.09 -22.37 -12.64
N MET A 278 -31.44 -21.15 -12.20
CA MET A 278 -32.78 -20.57 -12.45
C MET A 278 -33.02 -20.23 -13.93
N ASN A 279 -31.99 -19.88 -14.68
CA ASN A 279 -32.11 -19.56 -16.10
C ASN A 279 -32.14 -20.82 -17.00
N HIS A 280 -31.95 -21.99 -16.47
CA HIS A 280 -32.00 -23.28 -17.18
C HIS A 280 -33.31 -24.06 -16.94
N GLU A 281 -34.19 -23.58 -16.07
CA GLU A 281 -35.58 -24.03 -15.91
C GLU A 281 -36.56 -23.20 -16.75
#